data_b2cba708f7f9f38b4453a13e8ec52a6b
#
_entry.id   b2cba708f7f9f38b4453a13e8ec52a6b
#
_cell.length_a   1.000
_cell.length_b   1.000
_cell.length_c   1.000
_cell.angle_alpha   90.00
_cell.angle_beta   90.00
_cell.angle_gamma   90.00
#
_symmetry.space_group_name_H-M   'P 1'
#
loop_
_entity.id
_entity.type
_entity.pdbx_description
1 polymer ?
#
loop_
_entity_poly.entity_id
_entity_poly.type
_entity_poly.pdbx_seq_one_letter_code
_entity_poly.pdbx_strand_id
1 'polypeptide(L)'
;MRIIDPSFEIINRPNGHEVLRHLELCGRVCYKSEDAISDESAERLIRMMLERGHESPIEHFSVSVRIICDRGVSHEWVRHRIASFSQESTRYCNYQKSKFGSSLTCLR
;
A
#
# COMPACT_ATOMS: atom_id res chain seq x y z
N MET A 1 10.22 24.52 16.76
CA MET A 1 8.96 23.77 16.55
C MET A 1 8.52 23.98 15.12
N ARG A 2 8.21 22.91 14.41
CA ARG A 2 7.70 22.95 13.03
C ARG A 2 6.27 22.40 13.02
N ILE A 3 5.35 23.11 12.41
CA ILE A 3 3.96 22.68 12.21
C ILE A 3 3.84 22.20 10.78
N ILE A 4 3.28 21.00 10.58
CA ILE A 4 3.04 20.41 9.26
C ILE A 4 1.61 19.87 9.18
N ASP A 5 1.11 19.74 7.96
CA ASP A 5 -0.17 19.08 7.72
C ASP A 5 0.01 17.57 7.52
N PRO A 6 -1.01 16.75 7.83
CA PRO A 6 -1.03 15.35 7.49
C PRO A 6 -0.84 15.15 6.00
N SER A 7 -0.10 14.13 5.60
CA SER A 7 0.18 13.87 4.20
C SER A 7 0.46 12.40 3.92
N PHE A 8 0.42 12.03 2.65
CA PHE A 8 0.82 10.69 2.21
C PHE A 8 1.59 10.76 0.90
N GLU A 9 2.39 9.76 0.66
CA GLU A 9 3.17 9.56 -0.56
C GLU A 9 3.16 8.08 -0.93
N ILE A 10 2.85 7.77 -2.19
CA ILE A 10 3.00 6.41 -2.73
C ILE A 10 4.45 6.26 -3.18
N ILE A 11 5.22 5.41 -2.48
CA ILE A 11 6.67 5.30 -2.67
C ILE A 11 7.01 4.76 -4.06
N ASN A 12 6.38 3.65 -4.45
CA ASN A 12 6.56 3.04 -5.76
C ASN A 12 5.24 3.12 -6.51
N ARG A 13 5.01 4.25 -7.19
CA ARG A 13 3.76 4.45 -7.94
C ARG A 13 3.71 3.49 -9.13
N PRO A 14 2.87 2.47 -9.10
CA PRO A 14 2.80 1.50 -10.18
C PRO A 14 2.09 2.08 -11.41
N ASN A 15 2.43 1.53 -12.57
CA ASN A 15 1.61 1.68 -13.75
C ASN A 15 0.37 0.78 -13.63
N GLY A 16 -0.83 1.35 -13.64
CA GLY A 16 -2.08 0.59 -13.46
C GLY A 16 -2.27 -0.53 -14.48
N HIS A 17 -1.86 -0.33 -15.73
CA HIS A 17 -1.94 -1.35 -16.77
C HIS A 17 -1.01 -2.55 -16.49
N GLU A 18 0.22 -2.29 -16.03
CA GLU A 18 1.15 -3.35 -15.64
C GLU A 18 0.64 -4.14 -14.43
N VAL A 19 0.03 -3.46 -13.47
CA VAL A 19 -0.61 -4.11 -12.31
C VAL A 19 -1.74 -5.05 -12.77
N LEU A 20 -2.64 -4.57 -13.62
CA LEU A 20 -3.74 -5.38 -14.14
C LEU A 20 -3.22 -6.63 -14.87
N ARG A 21 -2.20 -6.49 -15.72
CA ARG A 21 -1.59 -7.63 -16.42
C ARG A 21 -0.93 -8.62 -15.47
N HIS A 22 -0.24 -8.12 -14.44
CA HIS A 22 0.35 -8.97 -13.42
C HIS A 22 -0.70 -9.78 -12.65
N LEU A 23 -1.78 -9.12 -12.22
CA LEU A 23 -2.88 -9.77 -11.52
C LEU A 23 -3.64 -10.74 -12.44
N GLU A 24 -3.79 -10.41 -13.72
CA GLU A 24 -4.36 -11.34 -14.70
C GLU A 24 -3.54 -12.61 -14.79
N LEU A 25 -2.21 -12.51 -14.92
CA LEU A 25 -1.34 -13.67 -14.97
C LEU A 25 -1.55 -14.57 -13.74
N CYS A 26 -1.57 -13.98 -12.53
CA CYS A 26 -1.82 -14.72 -11.30
C CYS A 26 -3.20 -15.38 -11.29
N GLY A 27 -4.22 -14.67 -11.72
CA GLY A 27 -5.59 -15.19 -11.79
C GLY A 27 -5.76 -16.31 -12.81
N ARG A 28 -5.10 -16.20 -13.97
CA ARG A 28 -5.17 -17.23 -15.04
C ARG A 28 -4.62 -18.58 -14.59
N VAL A 29 -3.58 -18.58 -13.77
CA VAL A 29 -3.04 -19.83 -13.19
C VAL A 29 -4.12 -20.60 -12.43
N CYS A 30 -4.97 -19.91 -11.65
CA CYS A 30 -6.07 -20.55 -10.90
C CYS A 30 -7.08 -21.24 -11.81
N TYR A 31 -7.28 -20.75 -13.03
CA TYR A 31 -8.25 -21.29 -13.98
C TYR A 31 -7.59 -22.10 -15.11
N LYS A 32 -6.26 -22.23 -15.10
CA LYS A 32 -5.49 -22.87 -16.16
C LYS A 32 -5.88 -22.36 -17.55
N SER A 33 -5.90 -21.03 -17.69
CA SER A 33 -6.39 -20.32 -18.86
C SER A 33 -5.45 -19.23 -19.37
N GLU A 34 -4.14 -19.48 -19.25
CA GLU A 34 -3.07 -18.55 -19.65
C GLU A 34 -3.14 -18.23 -21.15
N ASP A 35 -3.60 -19.19 -21.96
CA ASP A 35 -3.78 -19.02 -23.42
C ASP A 35 -4.84 -17.96 -23.77
N ALA A 36 -5.66 -17.54 -22.82
CA ALA A 36 -6.70 -16.53 -23.03
C ALA A 36 -6.27 -15.11 -22.70
N ILE A 37 -4.97 -14.87 -22.46
CA ILE A 37 -4.41 -13.53 -22.22
C ILE A 37 -4.42 -12.74 -23.53
N SER A 38 -4.98 -11.53 -23.48
CA SER A 38 -4.99 -10.57 -24.58
C SER A 38 -4.81 -9.16 -24.06
N ASP A 39 -4.67 -8.18 -24.93
CA ASP A 39 -4.40 -6.78 -24.53
C ASP A 39 -5.55 -6.17 -23.69
N GLU A 40 -6.79 -6.67 -23.84
CA GLU A 40 -7.97 -6.14 -23.16
C GLU A 40 -8.58 -7.12 -22.14
N SER A 41 -7.95 -8.28 -21.91
CA SER A 41 -8.55 -9.33 -21.08
C SER A 41 -8.41 -9.10 -19.58
N ALA A 42 -7.36 -8.37 -19.16
CA ALA A 42 -7.00 -8.19 -17.75
C ALA A 42 -8.14 -7.56 -16.92
N GLU A 43 -8.66 -6.42 -17.35
CA GLU A 43 -9.71 -5.72 -16.59
C GLU A 43 -10.97 -6.57 -16.45
N ARG A 44 -11.37 -7.26 -17.52
CA ARG A 44 -12.56 -8.13 -17.52
C ARG A 44 -12.39 -9.30 -16.56
N LEU A 45 -11.21 -9.95 -16.55
CA LEU A 45 -10.95 -11.07 -15.65
C LEU A 45 -10.95 -10.62 -14.19
N ILE A 46 -10.25 -9.54 -13.88
CA ILE A 46 -10.14 -9.02 -12.51
C ILE A 46 -11.52 -8.59 -11.99
N ARG A 47 -12.30 -7.90 -12.79
CA ARG A 47 -13.67 -7.53 -12.43
C ARG A 47 -14.52 -8.77 -12.12
N MET A 48 -14.47 -9.80 -12.96
CA MET A 48 -15.19 -11.05 -12.73
C MET A 48 -14.73 -11.76 -11.45
N MET A 49 -13.42 -11.76 -11.14
CA MET A 49 -12.90 -12.35 -9.90
C MET A 49 -13.42 -11.61 -8.67
N LEU A 50 -13.41 -10.28 -8.68
CA LEU A 50 -13.91 -9.45 -7.59
C LEU A 50 -15.43 -9.67 -7.37
N GLU A 51 -16.22 -9.70 -8.43
CA GLU A 51 -17.67 -9.96 -8.37
C GLU A 51 -17.99 -11.33 -7.77
N ARG A 52 -17.11 -12.32 -7.95
CA ARG A 52 -17.25 -13.67 -7.40
C ARG A 52 -16.60 -13.87 -6.03
N GLY A 53 -15.98 -12.85 -5.46
CA GLY A 53 -15.26 -12.93 -4.19
C GLY A 53 -13.95 -13.74 -4.28
N HIS A 54 -13.35 -13.87 -5.46
CA HIS A 54 -12.06 -14.53 -5.67
C HIS A 54 -10.94 -13.52 -5.49
N GLU A 55 -10.61 -13.17 -4.25
CA GLU A 55 -9.71 -12.08 -3.91
C GLU A 55 -8.23 -12.47 -3.84
N SER A 56 -7.92 -13.76 -3.66
CA SER A 56 -6.54 -14.23 -3.50
C SER A 56 -5.57 -13.81 -4.63
N PRO A 57 -5.94 -13.77 -5.92
CA PRO A 57 -5.04 -13.28 -6.95
C PRO A 57 -4.71 -11.79 -6.81
N ILE A 58 -5.57 -10.99 -6.18
CA ILE A 58 -5.35 -9.57 -5.95
C ILE A 58 -4.22 -9.33 -4.93
N GLU A 59 -4.01 -10.24 -4.00
CA GLU A 59 -2.96 -10.18 -2.98
C GLU A 59 -1.55 -10.30 -3.55
N HIS A 60 -1.39 -10.71 -4.82
CA HIS A 60 -0.10 -10.74 -5.51
C HIS A 60 0.46 -9.35 -5.85
N PHE A 61 -0.29 -8.31 -5.53
CA PHE A 61 0.18 -6.94 -5.70
C PHE A 61 0.04 -6.16 -4.39
N SER A 62 1.10 -5.43 -4.04
CA SER A 62 1.12 -4.55 -2.88
C SER A 62 1.62 -3.16 -3.25
N VAL A 63 1.17 -2.18 -2.50
CA VAL A 63 1.58 -0.79 -2.63
C VAL A 63 2.19 -0.32 -1.31
N SER A 64 3.32 0.38 -1.38
CA SER A 64 3.96 1.00 -0.21
C SER A 64 3.59 2.47 -0.14
N VAL A 65 3.01 2.87 0.97
CA VAL A 65 2.59 4.25 1.22
C VAL A 65 3.29 4.78 2.46
N ARG A 66 3.96 5.93 2.32
CA ARG A 66 4.47 6.70 3.45
C ARG A 66 3.38 7.65 3.90
N ILE A 67 3.03 7.58 5.18
CA ILE A 67 1.99 8.42 5.78
C ILE A 67 2.62 9.25 6.89
N ILE A 68 2.29 10.54 6.92
CA ILE A 68 2.58 11.44 8.02
C ILE A 68 1.26 11.78 8.68
N CYS A 69 1.04 11.28 9.89
CA CYS A 69 -0.18 11.47 10.66
C CYS A 69 0.13 11.53 12.15
N ASP A 70 -0.86 11.89 12.96
CA ASP A 70 -0.74 11.83 14.40
C ASP A 70 -0.72 10.39 14.94
N ARG A 71 -0.38 10.26 16.22
CA ARG A 71 -0.22 8.95 16.88
C ARG A 71 -1.54 8.20 17.03
N GLY A 72 -2.64 8.91 17.22
CA GLY A 72 -3.96 8.31 17.33
C GLY A 72 -4.35 7.61 16.02
N VAL A 73 -4.24 8.32 14.91
CA VAL A 73 -4.50 7.78 13.57
C VAL A 73 -3.58 6.60 13.27
N SER A 74 -2.27 6.73 13.52
CA SER A 74 -1.33 5.64 13.23
C SER A 74 -1.62 4.37 14.04
N HIS A 75 -2.10 4.50 15.28
CA HIS A 75 -2.50 3.36 16.12
C HIS A 75 -3.74 2.63 15.58
N GLU A 76 -4.66 3.33 14.96
CA GLU A 76 -5.79 2.70 14.28
C GLU A 76 -5.35 2.01 12.98
N TRP A 77 -4.46 2.62 12.20
CA TRP A 77 -3.93 2.03 10.97
C TRP A 77 -3.26 0.68 11.18
N VAL A 78 -2.43 0.53 12.21
CA VAL A 78 -1.69 -0.73 12.46
C VAL A 78 -2.59 -1.91 12.84
N ARG A 79 -3.88 -1.67 13.06
CA ARG A 79 -4.89 -2.71 13.31
C ARG A 79 -5.48 -3.30 12.03
N HIS A 80 -5.31 -2.65 10.88
CA HIS A 80 -5.77 -3.18 9.60
C HIS A 80 -4.97 -4.42 9.24
N ARG A 81 -5.67 -5.47 8.80
CA ARG A 81 -5.07 -6.73 8.35
C ARG A 81 -4.74 -6.67 6.86
N ILE A 82 -3.99 -7.65 6.37
CA ILE A 82 -3.47 -7.72 4.99
C ILE A 82 -2.61 -6.49 4.68
N ALA A 83 -1.82 -6.07 5.67
CA ALA A 83 -0.86 -4.98 5.55
C ALA A 83 0.30 -5.18 6.52
N SER A 84 1.46 -4.63 6.17
CA SER A 84 2.63 -4.56 7.04
C SER A 84 2.92 -3.09 7.35
N PHE A 85 3.34 -2.83 8.59
CA PHE A 85 3.55 -1.48 9.08
C PHE A 85 4.96 -1.29 9.62
N SER A 86 5.61 -0.22 9.18
CA SER A 86 6.83 0.30 9.78
C SER A 86 6.52 1.67 10.36
N GLN A 87 6.57 1.79 11.67
CA GLN A 87 6.23 3.01 12.37
C GLN A 87 7.45 3.58 13.08
N GLU A 88 7.60 4.90 13.05
CA GLU A 88 8.65 5.60 13.77
C GLU A 88 8.58 5.31 15.27
N SER A 89 9.67 4.82 15.83
CA SER A 89 9.74 4.41 17.23
C SER A 89 10.02 5.61 18.13
N THR A 90 9.08 5.96 18.99
CA THR A 90 9.28 6.99 20.03
C THR A 90 10.25 6.56 21.13
N ARG A 91 10.60 5.28 21.22
CA ARG A 91 11.63 4.78 22.15
C ARG A 91 13.03 4.95 21.59
N TYR A 92 13.17 4.88 20.26
CA TYR A 92 14.46 4.97 19.58
C TYR A 92 14.76 6.39 19.12
N CYS A 93 13.79 7.09 18.55
CA CYS A 93 13.95 8.44 18.04
C CYS A 93 13.86 9.46 19.17
N ASN A 94 15.02 9.93 19.62
CA ASN A 94 15.11 11.02 20.60
C ASN A 94 15.35 12.35 19.89
N TYR A 95 14.33 13.16 19.75
CA TYR A 95 14.36 14.46 19.07
C TYR A 95 15.14 15.56 19.80
N GLN A 96 15.58 15.32 21.03
CA GLN A 96 16.51 16.23 21.71
C GLN A 96 17.94 16.15 21.17
N LYS A 97 18.26 15.05 20.45
CA LYS A 97 19.56 14.87 19.81
C LYS A 97 19.49 15.32 18.35
N SER A 98 20.48 16.08 17.92
CA SER A 98 20.60 16.62 16.56
C SER A 98 20.53 15.56 15.44
N LYS A 99 20.80 14.29 15.75
CA LYS A 99 20.74 13.16 14.83
C LYS A 99 19.33 12.92 14.22
N PHE A 100 18.27 13.30 14.93
CA PHE A 100 16.89 13.10 14.51
C PHE A 100 16.14 14.41 14.19
N GLY A 101 16.91 15.48 14.01
CA GLY A 101 16.40 16.83 13.83
C GLY A 101 16.29 17.59 15.15
N SER A 102 16.65 18.86 15.13
CA SER A 102 16.69 19.73 16.31
C SER A 102 15.35 20.40 16.64
N SER A 103 14.27 20.03 15.95
CA SER A 103 12.96 20.66 16.17
C SER A 103 11.86 19.62 16.33
N LEU A 104 11.00 19.82 17.34
CA LEU A 104 9.72 19.13 17.46
C LEU A 104 8.85 19.46 16.26
N THR A 105 8.34 18.42 15.59
CA THR A 105 7.36 18.55 14.52
C THR A 105 5.99 18.24 15.09
N CYS A 106 5.03 19.14 14.93
CA CYS A 106 3.65 18.98 15.35
C CYS A 106 2.75 18.98 14.11
N LEU A 107 1.71 18.16 14.13
CA LEU A 107 0.64 18.17 13.13
C LEU A 107 -0.38 19.25 13.48
N ARG A 108 -0.93 19.89 12.46
CA ARG A 108 -2.04 20.84 12.61
C ARG A 108 -3.33 20.10 12.78
#